data_4e3f5c49408136e43554bec0cd893843
#
_entry.id   4e3f5c49408136e43554bec0cd893843
#
_cell.length_a   1.000
_cell.length_b   1.000
_cell.length_c   1.000
_cell.angle_alpha   90.00
_cell.angle_beta   90.00
_cell.angle_gamma   90.00
#
_symmetry.space_group_name_H-M   'P 1'
#
loop_
_entity.id
_entity.type
_entity.pdbx_description
1 polymer ?
#
loop_
_entity_poly.entity_id
_entity_poly.type
_entity_poly.pdbx_seq_one_letter_code
_entity_poly.pdbx_strand_id
1 'polypeptide(L)'
;MDVELQGVLTAAMKSWPHIHISDSLVMADRAVSMAEEGIDAIAVLGVDFMSENVRAVMDAAGHGAVPVYRVDERDIGCSLAASAEARAYGAWLRKAADTPRSLHVIYINTGLDVKGRAHAAVPTITCTSSNVVQTVLQAAAQIPDLSVWYGPDTYMGDNLRSLFSRLADATDREVKAVHPLHSPSTIAGLLDRFEVFPQGNCVVHHMFGEDVVRRVRSEHPDAFHTAHLEVPGDMFELAAESARHGRGCVGSTSNILNFIADRVSEQLGEHTPARLQFVLGTEAGMITAIVERVEGLLKAADRSDIEVEIIFPVANEAVAIEHDLNLGILPGVASGEGCSTSGGCATCPYMKMNTLDALTDVLEAIGNGEDLAAYEPKKYTDLIAGRTAADIGCEPILHMRHFQRSGTLPSALVDAVLDTSSPTTLSPASALQGRTVALRTA
;
A
#
# COMPACT_ATOMS: atom_id res chain seq x y z
N MET A 1 3.69 -13.09 3.56
CA MET A 1 4.61 -14.24 3.42
C MET A 1 4.20 -15.31 4.41
N ASP A 2 4.45 -16.56 4.08
CA ASP A 2 4.35 -17.65 5.01
C ASP A 2 5.32 -17.44 6.20
N VAL A 3 4.98 -17.96 7.40
CA VAL A 3 5.77 -17.73 8.63
C VAL A 3 7.16 -18.38 8.55
N GLU A 4 7.25 -19.58 7.98
CA GLU A 4 8.50 -20.28 7.78
C GLU A 4 9.42 -19.48 6.86
N LEU A 5 8.91 -19.04 5.71
CA LEU A 5 9.64 -18.19 4.78
C LEU A 5 10.10 -16.88 5.43
N GLN A 6 9.26 -16.23 6.24
CA GLN A 6 9.62 -15.00 6.95
C GLN A 6 10.79 -15.23 7.90
N GLY A 7 10.78 -16.33 8.66
CA GLY A 7 11.86 -16.70 9.57
C GLY A 7 13.18 -16.94 8.84
N VAL A 8 13.15 -17.70 7.74
CA VAL A 8 14.33 -17.98 6.90
C VAL A 8 14.89 -16.69 6.29
N LEU A 9 14.05 -15.84 5.71
CA LEU A 9 14.50 -14.57 5.11
C LEU A 9 15.12 -13.63 6.13
N THR A 10 14.52 -13.50 7.31
CA THR A 10 15.07 -12.66 8.39
C THR A 10 16.47 -13.11 8.82
N ALA A 11 16.70 -14.44 8.88
CA ALA A 11 18.02 -14.99 9.16
C ALA A 11 18.99 -14.80 7.98
N ALA A 12 18.53 -15.01 6.77
CA ALA A 12 19.33 -14.91 5.54
C ALA A 12 19.79 -13.47 5.25
N MET A 13 18.97 -12.46 5.53
CA MET A 13 19.33 -11.04 5.34
C MET A 13 20.62 -10.64 6.07
N LYS A 14 20.98 -11.32 7.16
CA LYS A 14 22.21 -11.07 7.89
C LYS A 14 23.47 -11.49 7.11
N SER A 15 23.32 -12.43 6.21
CA SER A 15 24.41 -13.00 5.42
C SER A 15 24.37 -12.64 3.95
N TRP A 16 23.19 -12.30 3.43
CA TRP A 16 22.93 -12.04 2.02
C TRP A 16 22.40 -10.63 1.80
N PRO A 17 23.25 -9.68 1.40
CA PRO A 17 22.89 -8.25 1.29
C PRO A 17 21.94 -7.93 0.13
N HIS A 18 21.72 -8.89 -0.77
CA HIS A 18 20.81 -8.74 -1.92
C HIS A 18 19.35 -9.15 -1.63
N ILE A 19 19.04 -9.55 -0.38
CA ILE A 19 17.66 -9.75 0.06
C ILE A 19 17.14 -8.43 0.64
N HIS A 20 16.03 -7.92 0.08
CA HIS A 20 15.43 -6.66 0.51
C HIS A 20 13.95 -6.84 0.82
N ILE A 21 13.50 -6.26 1.92
CA ILE A 21 12.09 -6.16 2.31
C ILE A 21 11.69 -4.69 2.28
N SER A 22 10.67 -4.37 1.49
CA SER A 22 10.21 -2.99 1.32
C SER A 22 8.78 -2.94 0.79
N ASP A 23 8.19 -1.73 0.71
CA ASP A 23 6.96 -1.52 -0.05
C ASP A 23 7.21 -1.71 -1.57
N SER A 24 6.12 -1.85 -2.33
CA SER A 24 6.19 -2.18 -3.76
C SER A 24 6.87 -1.12 -4.62
N LEU A 25 6.94 0.15 -4.17
CA LEU A 25 7.64 1.18 -4.92
C LEU A 25 9.14 1.15 -4.66
N VAL A 26 9.55 1.11 -3.40
CA VAL A 26 10.96 0.98 -3.00
C VAL A 26 11.54 -0.33 -3.55
N MET A 27 10.75 -1.41 -3.59
CA MET A 27 11.12 -2.68 -4.21
C MET A 27 11.53 -2.50 -5.68
N ALA A 28 10.76 -1.75 -6.46
CA ALA A 28 11.07 -1.49 -7.86
C ALA A 28 12.34 -0.64 -8.05
N ASP A 29 12.56 0.37 -7.19
CA ASP A 29 13.79 1.16 -7.20
C ASP A 29 15.00 0.30 -6.81
N ARG A 30 14.82 -0.59 -5.83
CA ARG A 30 15.90 -1.50 -5.40
C ARG A 30 16.25 -2.50 -6.48
N ALA A 31 15.25 -3.03 -7.21
CA ALA A 31 15.46 -3.92 -8.34
C ALA A 31 16.33 -3.27 -9.44
N VAL A 32 16.10 -2.00 -9.74
CA VAL A 32 16.94 -1.22 -10.66
C VAL A 32 18.38 -1.13 -10.15
N SER A 33 18.57 -0.76 -8.88
CA SER A 33 19.93 -0.69 -8.29
C SER A 33 20.65 -2.03 -8.32
N MET A 34 19.96 -3.12 -8.03
CA MET A 34 20.53 -4.48 -8.09
C MET A 34 20.95 -4.85 -9.54
N ALA A 35 20.14 -4.46 -10.52
CA ALA A 35 20.49 -4.67 -11.94
C ALA A 35 21.73 -3.86 -12.34
N GLU A 36 21.90 -2.63 -11.84
CA GLU A 36 23.09 -1.81 -12.01
C GLU A 36 24.33 -2.43 -11.33
N GLU A 37 24.13 -3.15 -10.22
CA GLU A 37 25.16 -3.91 -9.51
C GLU A 37 25.54 -5.22 -10.23
N GLY A 38 24.82 -5.60 -11.28
CA GLY A 38 25.11 -6.77 -12.12
C GLY A 38 24.44 -8.06 -11.66
N ILE A 39 23.28 -8.01 -11.02
CA ILE A 39 22.47 -9.18 -10.67
C ILE A 39 21.86 -9.79 -11.93
N ASP A 40 21.91 -11.12 -12.07
CA ASP A 40 21.47 -11.87 -13.25
C ASP A 40 19.95 -12.10 -13.30
N ALA A 41 19.26 -12.12 -12.17
CA ALA A 41 17.82 -12.32 -12.08
C ALA A 41 17.25 -11.72 -10.78
N ILE A 42 15.96 -11.42 -10.77
CA ILE A 42 15.25 -10.91 -9.60
C ILE A 42 14.02 -11.80 -9.32
N ALA A 43 13.94 -12.35 -8.12
CA ALA A 43 12.76 -13.04 -7.63
C ALA A 43 11.95 -12.10 -6.73
N VAL A 44 10.66 -11.90 -7.05
CA VAL A 44 9.74 -11.02 -6.32
C VAL A 44 8.77 -11.87 -5.50
N LEU A 45 8.91 -11.79 -4.18
CA LEU A 45 7.97 -12.38 -3.24
C LEU A 45 6.86 -11.37 -2.95
N GLY A 46 5.72 -11.56 -3.56
CA GLY A 46 4.62 -10.62 -3.46
C GLY A 46 3.36 -11.09 -4.16
N VAL A 47 2.42 -10.18 -4.30
CA VAL A 47 1.24 -10.33 -5.16
C VAL A 47 1.56 -9.84 -6.57
N ASP A 48 0.79 -10.28 -7.56
CA ASP A 48 1.10 -10.10 -8.99
C ASP A 48 1.48 -8.67 -9.36
N PHE A 49 0.72 -7.67 -8.94
CA PHE A 49 1.01 -6.27 -9.29
C PHE A 49 2.40 -5.79 -8.83
N MET A 50 2.99 -6.42 -7.79
CA MET A 50 4.33 -6.04 -7.31
C MET A 50 5.40 -6.44 -8.34
N SER A 51 5.36 -7.66 -8.85
CA SER A 51 6.27 -8.13 -9.90
C SER A 51 6.07 -7.38 -11.21
N GLU A 52 4.81 -7.06 -11.55
CA GLU A 52 4.46 -6.23 -12.71
C GLU A 52 5.09 -4.83 -12.61
N ASN A 53 4.95 -4.17 -11.45
CA ASN A 53 5.53 -2.85 -11.21
C ASN A 53 7.07 -2.88 -11.27
N VAL A 54 7.70 -3.92 -10.67
CA VAL A 54 9.16 -4.12 -10.76
C VAL A 54 9.59 -4.25 -12.21
N ARG A 55 8.91 -5.11 -12.99
CA ARG A 55 9.25 -5.31 -14.41
C ARG A 55 9.13 -4.01 -15.20
N ALA A 56 8.01 -3.29 -15.06
CA ALA A 56 7.76 -2.06 -15.78
C ALA A 56 8.79 -0.96 -15.46
N VAL A 57 9.16 -0.82 -14.20
CA VAL A 57 10.18 0.18 -13.78
C VAL A 57 11.56 -0.21 -14.28
N MET A 58 11.92 -1.49 -14.26
CA MET A 58 13.19 -1.98 -14.81
C MET A 58 13.27 -1.78 -16.33
N ASP A 59 12.17 -2.05 -17.05
CA ASP A 59 12.10 -1.78 -18.49
C ASP A 59 12.31 -0.29 -18.81
N ALA A 60 11.63 0.58 -18.08
CA ALA A 60 11.78 2.03 -18.21
C ALA A 60 13.18 2.54 -17.86
N ALA A 61 13.90 1.83 -16.99
CA ALA A 61 15.28 2.13 -16.61
C ALA A 61 16.33 1.51 -17.57
N GLY A 62 15.91 0.75 -18.59
CA GLY A 62 16.80 0.13 -19.56
C GLY A 62 17.32 -1.26 -19.18
N HIS A 63 16.79 -1.86 -18.12
CA HIS A 63 17.17 -3.19 -17.63
C HIS A 63 16.22 -4.30 -18.08
N GLY A 64 15.63 -4.19 -19.27
CA GLY A 64 14.71 -5.18 -19.84
C GLY A 64 15.32 -6.57 -20.05
N ALA A 65 16.66 -6.68 -20.13
CA ALA A 65 17.36 -7.94 -20.29
C ALA A 65 17.48 -8.75 -18.96
N VAL A 66 17.37 -8.10 -17.81
CA VAL A 66 17.41 -8.80 -16.51
C VAL A 66 16.02 -9.38 -16.21
N PRO A 67 15.88 -10.73 -16.11
CA PRO A 67 14.57 -11.33 -15.87
C PRO A 67 14.05 -11.01 -14.46
N VAL A 68 12.73 -10.89 -14.38
CA VAL A 68 11.98 -10.75 -13.12
C VAL A 68 11.03 -11.94 -13.02
N TYR A 69 11.05 -12.64 -11.92
CA TYR A 69 10.23 -13.83 -11.68
C TYR A 69 9.34 -13.66 -10.45
N ARG A 70 8.13 -14.16 -10.53
CA ARG A 70 7.27 -14.44 -9.37
C ARG A 70 7.74 -15.76 -8.75
N VAL A 71 7.40 -16.03 -7.50
CA VAL A 71 7.77 -17.30 -6.84
C VAL A 71 6.72 -18.40 -7.00
N ASP A 72 5.54 -18.09 -7.56
CA ASP A 72 4.47 -19.07 -7.80
C ASP A 72 3.98 -18.93 -9.25
N GLU A 73 3.72 -20.06 -9.93
CA GLU A 73 3.11 -20.07 -11.28
C GLU A 73 1.66 -19.57 -11.25
N ARG A 74 0.96 -19.79 -10.13
CA ARG A 74 -0.41 -19.36 -9.93
C ARG A 74 -0.49 -17.86 -9.74
N ASP A 75 -1.63 -17.29 -10.13
CA ASP A 75 -1.91 -15.89 -9.86
C ASP A 75 -2.06 -15.64 -8.35
N ILE A 76 -1.28 -14.72 -7.81
CA ILE A 76 -1.39 -14.24 -6.44
C ILE A 76 -2.10 -12.89 -6.48
N GLY A 77 -3.41 -12.91 -6.25
CA GLY A 77 -4.28 -11.74 -6.35
C GLY A 77 -4.10 -10.72 -5.21
N CYS A 78 -4.91 -9.66 -5.30
CA CYS A 78 -5.08 -8.65 -4.25
C CYS A 78 -6.51 -8.13 -4.32
N SER A 79 -7.20 -7.98 -3.18
CA SER A 79 -8.59 -7.50 -3.16
C SER A 79 -8.73 -6.09 -3.71
N LEU A 80 -7.75 -5.22 -3.49
CA LEU A 80 -7.72 -3.86 -4.05
C LEU A 80 -7.52 -3.89 -5.56
N ALA A 81 -6.58 -4.71 -6.07
CA ALA A 81 -6.39 -4.89 -7.51
C ALA A 81 -7.66 -5.39 -8.19
N ALA A 82 -8.31 -6.42 -7.61
CA ALA A 82 -9.57 -6.94 -8.12
C ALA A 82 -10.71 -5.89 -8.11
N SER A 83 -10.74 -5.02 -7.11
CA SER A 83 -11.72 -3.92 -7.06
C SER A 83 -11.51 -2.90 -8.18
N ALA A 84 -10.27 -2.62 -8.54
CA ALA A 84 -9.91 -1.72 -9.64
C ALA A 84 -10.16 -2.35 -11.04
N GLU A 85 -10.17 -3.68 -11.15
CA GLU A 85 -10.54 -4.41 -12.36
C GLU A 85 -12.06 -4.44 -12.59
N ALA A 86 -12.85 -4.14 -11.57
CA ALA A 86 -14.30 -4.20 -11.64
C ALA A 86 -14.89 -3.17 -12.64
N ARG A 87 -16.00 -3.53 -13.31
CA ARG A 87 -16.72 -2.62 -14.23
C ARG A 87 -17.16 -1.31 -13.57
N ALA A 88 -17.44 -1.37 -12.26
CA ALA A 88 -17.81 -0.19 -11.47
C ALA A 88 -16.69 0.85 -11.43
N TYR A 89 -15.43 0.40 -11.31
CA TYR A 89 -14.25 1.29 -11.34
C TYR A 89 -14.12 2.00 -12.68
N GLY A 90 -14.26 1.26 -13.78
CA GLY A 90 -14.27 1.85 -15.12
C GLY A 90 -15.42 2.85 -15.34
N ALA A 91 -16.61 2.59 -14.79
CA ALA A 91 -17.72 3.52 -14.84
C ALA A 91 -17.47 4.80 -14.02
N TRP A 92 -16.81 4.66 -12.89
CA TRP A 92 -16.40 5.77 -12.04
C TRP A 92 -15.30 6.63 -12.72
N LEU A 93 -14.31 6.00 -13.38
CA LEU A 93 -13.30 6.71 -14.16
C LEU A 93 -13.87 7.49 -15.35
N ARG A 94 -14.97 7.01 -15.99
CA ARG A 94 -15.65 7.81 -17.01
C ARG A 94 -16.20 9.13 -16.48
N LYS A 95 -16.76 9.14 -15.26
CA LYS A 95 -17.18 10.39 -14.61
C LYS A 95 -16.00 11.34 -14.37
N ALA A 96 -14.84 10.77 -14.00
CA ALA A 96 -13.62 11.54 -13.86
C ALA A 96 -13.18 12.17 -15.20
N ALA A 97 -13.24 11.40 -16.30
CA ALA A 97 -12.90 11.89 -17.63
C ALA A 97 -13.83 13.01 -18.12
N ASP A 98 -15.12 12.96 -17.73
CA ASP A 98 -16.11 13.98 -18.05
C ASP A 98 -16.03 15.22 -17.13
N THR A 99 -15.20 15.18 -16.06
CA THR A 99 -15.05 16.27 -15.11
C THR A 99 -13.81 17.08 -15.44
N PRO A 100 -13.93 18.41 -15.64
CA PRO A 100 -12.76 19.24 -15.94
C PRO A 100 -11.68 19.21 -14.85
N ARG A 101 -10.42 19.32 -15.26
CA ARG A 101 -9.27 19.36 -14.36
C ARG A 101 -9.21 18.19 -13.40
N SER A 102 -9.51 16.99 -13.90
CA SER A 102 -9.46 15.76 -13.13
C SER A 102 -8.07 15.15 -13.12
N LEU A 103 -7.61 14.78 -11.92
CA LEU A 103 -6.45 13.93 -11.70
C LEU A 103 -6.90 12.66 -10.97
N HIS A 104 -6.61 11.52 -11.55
CA HIS A 104 -6.79 10.26 -10.87
C HIS A 104 -5.55 9.92 -10.04
N VAL A 105 -5.73 9.74 -8.74
CA VAL A 105 -4.68 9.29 -7.81
C VAL A 105 -4.94 7.82 -7.52
N ILE A 106 -4.20 6.95 -8.20
CA ILE A 106 -4.38 5.50 -8.09
C ILE A 106 -3.42 4.90 -7.06
N TYR A 107 -3.96 4.12 -6.14
CA TYR A 107 -3.13 3.40 -5.18
C TYR A 107 -2.28 2.32 -5.89
N ILE A 108 -1.03 2.14 -5.45
CA ILE A 108 -0.04 1.25 -6.08
C ILE A 108 -0.53 -0.20 -6.22
N ASN A 109 -1.45 -0.63 -5.34
CA ASN A 109 -2.00 -1.98 -5.26
C ASN A 109 -3.00 -2.29 -6.38
N THR A 110 -2.57 -2.08 -7.62
CA THR A 110 -3.35 -2.29 -8.85
C THR A 110 -2.46 -2.82 -9.96
N GLY A 111 -3.00 -3.59 -10.90
CA GLY A 111 -2.28 -4.10 -12.07
C GLY A 111 -1.88 -3.01 -13.06
N LEU A 112 -0.87 -3.27 -13.89
CA LEU A 112 -0.40 -2.33 -14.91
C LEU A 112 -1.46 -2.01 -15.98
N ASP A 113 -2.27 -2.99 -16.37
CA ASP A 113 -3.34 -2.78 -17.35
C ASP A 113 -4.42 -1.82 -16.83
N VAL A 114 -4.77 -1.92 -15.55
CA VAL A 114 -5.70 -0.99 -14.89
C VAL A 114 -5.10 0.42 -14.86
N LYS A 115 -3.82 0.55 -14.46
CA LYS A 115 -3.11 1.83 -14.48
C LYS A 115 -3.07 2.42 -15.89
N GLY A 116 -2.81 1.58 -16.92
CA GLY A 116 -2.76 1.98 -18.31
C GLY A 116 -4.11 2.48 -18.82
N ARG A 117 -5.19 1.73 -18.58
CA ARG A 117 -6.55 2.15 -18.96
C ARG A 117 -7.00 3.39 -18.21
N ALA A 118 -6.66 3.50 -16.93
CA ALA A 118 -6.96 4.68 -16.13
C ALA A 118 -6.25 5.92 -16.69
N HIS A 119 -4.93 5.82 -16.96
CA HIS A 119 -4.15 6.92 -17.48
C HIS A 119 -4.55 7.34 -18.89
N ALA A 120 -4.98 6.39 -19.73
CA ALA A 120 -5.54 6.68 -21.04
C ALA A 120 -6.90 7.40 -20.98
N ALA A 121 -7.66 7.23 -19.91
CA ALA A 121 -8.97 7.87 -19.73
C ALA A 121 -8.85 9.21 -18.99
N VAL A 122 -8.00 9.31 -18.00
CA VAL A 122 -7.81 10.48 -17.11
C VAL A 122 -6.32 10.59 -16.77
N PRO A 123 -5.69 11.77 -16.78
CA PRO A 123 -4.35 11.94 -16.25
C PRO A 123 -4.23 11.28 -14.86
N THR A 124 -3.26 10.37 -14.69
CA THR A 124 -3.16 9.52 -13.51
C THR A 124 -1.76 9.58 -12.91
N ILE A 125 -1.68 9.63 -11.59
CA ILE A 125 -0.47 9.44 -10.79
C ILE A 125 -0.71 8.31 -9.79
N THR A 126 0.28 7.45 -9.59
CA THR A 126 0.24 6.42 -8.55
C THR A 126 0.56 7.04 -7.18
N CYS A 127 0.08 6.43 -6.10
CA CYS A 127 0.48 6.77 -4.73
C CYS A 127 0.69 5.51 -3.90
N THR A 128 1.35 5.69 -2.74
CA THR A 128 1.45 4.72 -1.65
C THR A 128 0.88 5.34 -0.38
N SER A 129 0.65 4.56 0.68
CA SER A 129 0.20 5.09 1.97
C SER A 129 1.18 6.12 2.57
N SER A 130 2.47 6.04 2.22
CA SER A 130 3.49 6.95 2.72
C SER A 130 3.51 8.32 2.05
N ASN A 131 2.97 8.46 0.83
CA ASN A 131 3.05 9.71 0.08
C ASN A 131 1.71 10.29 -0.39
N VAL A 132 0.60 9.56 -0.23
CA VAL A 132 -0.71 9.97 -0.77
C VAL A 132 -1.16 11.36 -0.32
N VAL A 133 -0.98 11.69 0.97
CA VAL A 133 -1.33 13.02 1.51
C VAL A 133 -0.58 14.11 0.77
N GLN A 134 0.75 13.97 0.67
CA GLN A 134 1.60 14.96 -0.01
C GLN A 134 1.34 15.01 -1.52
N THR A 135 1.06 13.86 -2.15
CA THR A 135 0.71 13.79 -3.58
C THR A 135 -0.57 14.59 -3.87
N VAL A 136 -1.62 14.41 -3.07
CA VAL A 136 -2.89 15.12 -3.24
C VAL A 136 -2.74 16.62 -2.97
N LEU A 137 -2.07 16.99 -1.87
CA LEU A 137 -1.86 18.40 -1.51
C LEU A 137 -0.97 19.10 -2.56
N GLN A 138 0.13 18.50 -2.97
CA GLN A 138 0.99 19.10 -3.98
C GLN A 138 0.28 19.24 -5.34
N ALA A 139 -0.54 18.26 -5.73
CA ALA A 139 -1.35 18.35 -6.95
C ALA A 139 -2.32 19.54 -6.88
N ALA A 140 -3.04 19.68 -5.76
CA ALA A 140 -3.97 20.79 -5.56
C ALA A 140 -3.27 22.16 -5.46
N ALA A 141 -2.00 22.21 -5.03
CA ALA A 141 -1.20 23.43 -5.03
C ALA A 141 -0.72 23.83 -6.44
N GLN A 142 -0.46 22.86 -7.32
CA GLN A 142 0.01 23.12 -8.69
C GLN A 142 -1.12 23.33 -9.70
N ILE A 143 -2.30 22.76 -9.46
CA ILE A 143 -3.42 22.76 -10.39
C ILE A 143 -4.62 23.49 -9.75
N PRO A 144 -4.95 24.70 -10.20
CA PRO A 144 -6.12 25.43 -9.70
C PRO A 144 -7.42 24.66 -9.98
N ASP A 145 -8.32 24.65 -9.00
CA ASP A 145 -9.62 23.97 -9.06
C ASP A 145 -9.54 22.48 -9.44
N LEU A 146 -8.49 21.81 -9.03
CA LEU A 146 -8.27 20.39 -9.27
C LEU A 146 -9.41 19.55 -8.69
N SER A 147 -9.93 18.61 -9.48
CA SER A 147 -10.81 17.51 -9.05
C SER A 147 -9.96 16.25 -8.86
N VAL A 148 -9.86 15.77 -7.64
CA VAL A 148 -9.09 14.56 -7.31
C VAL A 148 -10.01 13.35 -7.25
N TRP A 149 -9.65 12.29 -7.97
CA TRP A 149 -10.35 11.00 -8.00
C TRP A 149 -9.44 9.94 -7.40
N TYR A 150 -9.71 9.57 -6.14
CA TYR A 150 -8.87 8.62 -5.39
C TYR A 150 -9.46 7.21 -5.39
N GLY A 151 -8.64 6.20 -5.67
CA GLY A 151 -9.03 4.79 -5.61
C GLY A 151 -7.86 3.81 -5.81
N PRO A 152 -8.11 2.52 -5.66
CA PRO A 152 -9.40 1.86 -5.37
C PRO A 152 -9.76 1.76 -3.87
N ASP A 153 -8.86 2.07 -2.92
CA ASP A 153 -9.10 1.86 -1.49
C ASP A 153 -10.10 2.87 -0.91
N THR A 154 -11.29 2.40 -0.56
CA THR A 154 -12.36 3.23 0.03
C THR A 154 -11.98 3.72 1.42
N TYR A 155 -11.43 2.85 2.28
CA TYR A 155 -11.07 3.24 3.64
C TYR A 155 -9.99 4.31 3.65
N MET A 156 -8.92 4.13 2.89
CA MET A 156 -7.89 5.18 2.78
C MET A 156 -8.48 6.46 2.22
N GLY A 157 -9.35 6.40 1.21
CA GLY A 157 -10.00 7.58 0.65
C GLY A 157 -10.86 8.32 1.68
N ASP A 158 -11.67 7.61 2.46
CA ASP A 158 -12.51 8.21 3.50
C ASP A 158 -11.68 8.75 4.68
N ASN A 159 -10.61 8.07 5.06
CA ASN A 159 -9.67 8.54 6.07
C ASN A 159 -8.89 9.78 5.61
N LEU A 160 -8.53 9.87 4.33
CA LEU A 160 -7.98 11.10 3.73
C LEU A 160 -8.99 12.24 3.78
N ARG A 161 -10.26 11.98 3.47
CA ARG A 161 -11.33 12.97 3.57
C ARG A 161 -11.49 13.47 5.01
N SER A 162 -11.48 12.55 6.00
CA SER A 162 -11.48 12.91 7.42
C SER A 162 -10.26 13.76 7.81
N LEU A 163 -9.07 13.38 7.36
CA LEU A 163 -7.84 14.14 7.60
C LEU A 163 -7.91 15.55 7.00
N PHE A 164 -8.34 15.68 5.74
CA PHE A 164 -8.49 16.98 5.10
C PHE A 164 -9.59 17.83 5.73
N SER A 165 -10.69 17.22 6.19
CA SER A 165 -11.72 17.95 6.97
C SER A 165 -11.14 18.57 8.25
N ARG A 166 -10.33 17.79 8.99
CA ARG A 166 -9.63 18.31 10.18
C ARG A 166 -8.65 19.43 9.85
N LEU A 167 -7.95 19.34 8.71
CA LEU A 167 -7.05 20.40 8.26
C LEU A 167 -7.82 21.65 7.81
N ALA A 168 -9.02 21.52 7.24
CA ALA A 168 -9.88 22.65 6.91
C ALA A 168 -10.37 23.41 8.15
N ASP A 169 -10.50 22.72 9.28
CA ASP A 169 -10.88 23.31 10.56
C ASP A 169 -9.66 23.74 11.43
N ALA A 170 -8.45 23.45 10.99
CA ALA A 170 -7.22 23.74 11.72
C ALA A 170 -6.77 25.21 11.55
N THR A 171 -5.75 25.61 12.30
CA THR A 171 -5.12 26.93 12.12
C THR A 171 -4.23 26.96 10.88
N ASP A 172 -4.03 28.15 10.34
CA ASP A 172 -3.12 28.39 9.20
C ASP A 172 -1.70 27.85 9.47
N ARG A 173 -1.24 27.93 10.71
CA ARG A 173 0.06 27.41 11.15
C ARG A 173 0.12 25.87 11.06
N GLU A 174 -0.93 25.20 11.50
CA GLU A 174 -0.99 23.74 11.47
C GLU A 174 -1.08 23.21 10.02
N VAL A 175 -1.89 23.85 9.18
CA VAL A 175 -1.97 23.49 7.76
C VAL A 175 -0.63 23.70 7.06
N LYS A 176 0.05 24.82 7.30
CA LYS A 176 1.37 25.10 6.72
C LYS A 176 2.47 24.15 7.21
N ALA A 177 2.32 23.59 8.40
CA ALA A 177 3.23 22.56 8.89
C ALA A 177 3.07 21.22 8.12
N VAL A 178 1.88 20.94 7.60
CA VAL A 178 1.62 19.79 6.73
C VAL A 178 2.03 20.07 5.29
N HIS A 179 1.61 21.22 4.74
CA HIS A 179 1.98 21.63 3.39
C HIS A 179 2.04 23.17 3.26
N PRO A 180 3.21 23.75 2.92
CA PRO A 180 3.45 25.20 3.03
C PRO A 180 2.60 26.07 2.10
N LEU A 181 2.09 25.51 1.01
CA LEU A 181 1.31 26.22 -0.01
C LEU A 181 -0.21 26.21 0.26
N HIS A 182 -0.66 25.57 1.34
CA HIS A 182 -2.06 25.47 1.68
C HIS A 182 -2.46 26.36 2.88
N SER A 183 -3.75 26.62 2.96
CA SER A 183 -4.47 27.23 4.06
C SER A 183 -5.74 26.43 4.35
N PRO A 184 -6.41 26.62 5.49
CA PRO A 184 -7.70 25.97 5.76
C PRO A 184 -8.71 26.13 4.63
N SER A 185 -8.80 27.30 4.03
CA SER A 185 -9.74 27.57 2.93
C SER A 185 -9.39 26.84 1.63
N THR A 186 -8.11 26.67 1.29
CA THR A 186 -7.71 25.90 0.12
C THR A 186 -7.96 24.39 0.32
N ILE A 187 -7.82 23.89 1.54
CA ILE A 187 -8.17 22.51 1.89
C ILE A 187 -9.68 22.29 1.83
N ALA A 188 -10.49 23.22 2.34
CA ALA A 188 -11.94 23.16 2.22
C ALA A 188 -12.38 23.09 0.74
N GLY A 189 -11.81 23.93 -0.12
CA GLY A 189 -12.07 23.89 -1.55
C GLY A 189 -11.60 22.61 -2.24
N LEU A 190 -10.55 21.94 -1.74
CA LEU A 190 -10.13 20.62 -2.21
C LEU A 190 -11.15 19.55 -1.82
N LEU A 191 -11.67 19.57 -0.59
CA LEU A 191 -12.66 18.61 -0.11
C LEU A 191 -13.93 18.56 -0.98
N ASP A 192 -14.39 19.69 -1.48
CA ASP A 192 -15.55 19.77 -2.37
C ASP A 192 -15.34 19.06 -3.72
N ARG A 193 -14.09 18.78 -4.07
CA ARG A 193 -13.66 18.15 -5.33
C ARG A 193 -12.81 16.90 -5.13
N PHE A 194 -12.91 16.27 -3.95
CA PHE A 194 -12.20 15.04 -3.61
C PHE A 194 -13.16 13.85 -3.65
N GLU A 195 -13.06 13.07 -4.70
CA GLU A 195 -13.92 11.92 -4.97
C GLU A 195 -13.20 10.61 -4.62
N VAL A 196 -13.91 9.73 -3.92
CA VAL A 196 -13.40 8.42 -3.49
C VAL A 196 -14.17 7.31 -4.18
N PHE A 197 -13.47 6.30 -4.67
CA PHE A 197 -14.13 5.09 -5.19
C PHE A 197 -14.79 4.31 -4.03
N PRO A 198 -16.10 3.96 -4.14
CA PRO A 198 -16.86 3.51 -2.95
C PRO A 198 -16.85 1.98 -2.72
N GLN A 199 -16.07 1.19 -3.45
CA GLN A 199 -16.21 -0.28 -3.45
C GLN A 199 -14.88 -1.04 -3.41
N GLY A 200 -13.85 -0.52 -2.73
CA GLY A 200 -12.57 -1.20 -2.63
C GLY A 200 -12.01 -1.22 -1.21
N ASN A 201 -11.70 -2.41 -0.70
CA ASN A 201 -11.11 -2.56 0.64
C ASN A 201 -9.97 -3.58 0.64
N CYS A 202 -8.99 -3.34 1.51
CA CYS A 202 -8.03 -4.37 1.88
C CYS A 202 -8.71 -5.37 2.84
N VAL A 203 -8.68 -6.67 2.50
CA VAL A 203 -9.30 -7.73 3.33
C VAL A 203 -8.67 -7.83 4.72
N VAL A 204 -7.40 -7.47 4.87
CA VAL A 204 -6.69 -7.48 6.16
C VAL A 204 -7.15 -6.32 7.03
N HIS A 205 -7.07 -5.11 6.48
CA HIS A 205 -7.40 -3.90 7.24
C HIS A 205 -8.89 -3.80 7.57
N HIS A 206 -9.77 -4.43 6.79
CA HIS A 206 -11.20 -4.53 7.09
C HIS A 206 -11.49 -5.15 8.47
N MET A 207 -10.59 -5.96 9.02
CA MET A 207 -10.74 -6.62 10.31
C MET A 207 -10.66 -5.67 11.51
N PHE A 208 -10.18 -4.44 11.34
CA PHE A 208 -10.08 -3.45 12.43
C PHE A 208 -11.36 -2.60 12.58
N GLY A 209 -12.53 -3.24 12.53
CA GLY A 209 -13.83 -2.57 12.59
C GLY A 209 -14.25 -2.16 14.01
N GLU A 210 -15.52 -1.73 14.14
CA GLU A 210 -16.11 -1.13 15.36
C GLU A 210 -15.95 -2.00 16.63
N ASP A 211 -16.13 -3.32 16.52
CA ASP A 211 -16.02 -4.22 17.69
C ASP A 211 -14.60 -4.28 18.24
N VAL A 212 -13.61 -4.28 17.37
CA VAL A 212 -12.19 -4.20 17.75
C VAL A 212 -11.92 -2.87 18.45
N VAL A 213 -12.39 -1.76 17.90
CA VAL A 213 -12.21 -0.43 18.48
C VAL A 213 -12.88 -0.32 19.85
N ARG A 214 -14.09 -0.84 20.00
CA ARG A 214 -14.81 -0.87 21.29
C ARG A 214 -14.00 -1.60 22.35
N ARG A 215 -13.45 -2.77 22.01
CA ARG A 215 -12.61 -3.56 22.91
C ARG A 215 -11.32 -2.81 23.27
N VAL A 216 -10.63 -2.23 22.30
CA VAL A 216 -9.41 -1.43 22.53
C VAL A 216 -9.69 -0.27 23.48
N ARG A 217 -10.78 0.48 23.26
CA ARG A 217 -11.17 1.58 24.16
C ARG A 217 -11.44 1.12 25.61
N SER A 218 -11.98 -0.09 25.80
CA SER A 218 -12.30 -0.61 27.14
C SER A 218 -11.11 -1.25 27.85
N GLU A 219 -10.27 -1.98 27.13
CA GLU A 219 -9.19 -2.80 27.70
C GLU A 219 -7.83 -2.06 27.71
N HIS A 220 -7.61 -1.15 26.77
CA HIS A 220 -6.34 -0.44 26.56
C HIS A 220 -6.51 1.08 26.41
N PRO A 221 -7.27 1.76 27.29
CA PRO A 221 -7.57 3.19 27.16
C PRO A 221 -6.30 4.06 27.25
N ASP A 222 -5.29 3.56 27.94
CA ASP A 222 -4.04 4.25 28.21
C ASP A 222 -2.89 3.85 27.27
N ALA A 223 -3.12 2.99 26.31
CA ALA A 223 -2.11 2.63 25.30
C ALA A 223 -1.87 3.75 24.28
N PHE A 224 -0.75 3.68 23.60
CA PHE A 224 -0.55 4.44 22.36
C PHE A 224 -1.31 3.77 21.22
N HIS A 225 -2.18 4.50 20.53
CA HIS A 225 -3.00 3.95 19.45
C HIS A 225 -2.40 4.30 18.09
N THR A 226 -2.12 3.29 17.28
CA THR A 226 -1.62 3.50 15.92
C THR A 226 -2.61 2.94 14.90
N ALA A 227 -2.73 3.58 13.74
CA ALA A 227 -3.60 3.14 12.67
C ALA A 227 -3.01 3.42 11.30
N HIS A 228 -3.04 2.40 10.44
CA HIS A 228 -2.74 2.57 9.02
C HIS A 228 -3.86 3.34 8.32
N LEU A 229 -3.57 4.02 7.22
CA LEU A 229 -4.57 4.76 6.45
C LEU A 229 -5.64 3.85 5.81
N GLU A 230 -5.37 2.56 5.63
CA GLU A 230 -6.29 1.58 5.02
C GLU A 230 -7.28 0.94 5.99
N VAL A 231 -7.26 1.29 7.29
CA VAL A 231 -8.18 0.72 8.28
C VAL A 231 -9.57 1.36 8.20
N PRO A 232 -10.63 0.68 8.68
CA PRO A 232 -11.94 1.30 8.87
C PRO A 232 -11.89 2.60 9.68
N GLY A 233 -12.80 3.52 9.38
CA GLY A 233 -12.82 4.85 9.97
C GLY A 233 -12.78 4.88 11.50
N ASP A 234 -13.45 3.95 12.18
CA ASP A 234 -13.45 3.90 13.64
C ASP A 234 -12.07 3.70 14.25
N MET A 235 -11.25 2.83 13.66
CA MET A 235 -9.87 2.61 14.11
C MET A 235 -8.98 3.82 13.78
N PHE A 236 -9.17 4.41 12.61
CA PHE A 236 -8.48 5.65 12.23
C PHE A 236 -8.82 6.78 13.21
N GLU A 237 -10.09 6.99 13.53
CA GLU A 237 -10.56 8.03 14.46
C GLU A 237 -9.99 7.83 15.87
N LEU A 238 -9.97 6.59 16.38
CA LEU A 238 -9.36 6.26 17.67
C LEU A 238 -7.89 6.72 17.73
N ALA A 239 -7.10 6.36 16.73
CA ALA A 239 -5.69 6.73 16.68
C ALA A 239 -5.49 8.24 16.47
N ALA A 240 -6.33 8.87 15.63
CA ALA A 240 -6.29 10.30 15.37
C ALA A 240 -6.72 11.16 16.59
N GLU A 241 -7.69 10.69 17.39
CA GLU A 241 -8.04 11.30 18.68
C GLU A 241 -6.86 11.23 19.66
N SER A 242 -6.24 10.04 19.77
CA SER A 242 -5.07 9.84 20.63
C SER A 242 -3.86 10.68 20.20
N ALA A 243 -3.69 10.91 18.90
CA ALA A 243 -2.62 11.74 18.36
C ALA A 243 -2.71 13.21 18.81
N ARG A 244 -3.93 13.75 19.06
CA ARG A 244 -4.13 15.11 19.62
C ARG A 244 -3.50 15.28 21.00
N HIS A 245 -3.32 14.17 21.71
CA HIS A 245 -2.71 14.13 23.05
C HIS A 245 -1.29 13.56 23.03
N GLY A 246 -0.66 13.45 21.85
CA GLY A 246 0.68 12.88 21.69
C GLY A 246 0.73 11.36 21.88
N ARG A 247 -0.43 10.69 21.95
CA ARG A 247 -0.55 9.25 22.25
C ARG A 247 -1.06 8.42 21.07
N GLY A 248 -0.97 8.94 19.87
CA GLY A 248 -1.41 8.22 18.68
C GLY A 248 -0.65 8.59 17.42
N CYS A 249 -0.77 7.73 16.43
CA CYS A 249 -0.22 7.94 15.09
C CYS A 249 -1.16 7.37 14.04
N VAL A 250 -1.45 8.15 13.01
CA VAL A 250 -2.11 7.69 11.79
C VAL A 250 -1.16 7.89 10.62
N GLY A 251 -1.09 6.92 9.71
CA GLY A 251 -0.21 7.04 8.55
C GLY A 251 0.13 5.72 7.89
N SER A 252 1.29 5.66 7.26
CA SER A 252 1.85 4.45 6.67
C SER A 252 2.48 3.54 7.72
N THR A 253 2.85 2.33 7.28
CA THR A 253 3.65 1.38 8.09
C THR A 253 4.94 2.03 8.64
N SER A 254 5.63 2.82 7.82
CA SER A 254 6.84 3.54 8.24
C SER A 254 6.54 4.61 9.30
N ASN A 255 5.42 5.33 9.19
CA ASN A 255 5.02 6.30 10.21
C ASN A 255 4.77 5.63 11.56
N ILE A 256 4.08 4.49 11.56
CA ILE A 256 3.80 3.70 12.77
C ILE A 256 5.11 3.21 13.41
N LEU A 257 6.01 2.61 12.62
CA LEU A 257 7.31 2.13 13.11
C LEU A 257 8.13 3.25 13.72
N ASN A 258 8.24 4.40 13.05
CA ASN A 258 8.98 5.55 13.55
C ASN A 258 8.35 6.11 14.81
N PHE A 259 7.02 6.25 14.87
CA PHE A 259 6.32 6.71 16.07
C PHE A 259 6.63 5.83 17.29
N ILE A 260 6.58 4.50 17.15
CA ILE A 260 6.90 3.56 18.22
C ILE A 260 8.38 3.74 18.65
N ALA A 261 9.29 3.79 17.68
CA ALA A 261 10.72 3.97 17.95
C ALA A 261 11.02 5.31 18.68
N ASP A 262 10.34 6.39 18.29
CA ASP A 262 10.49 7.71 18.90
C ASP A 262 9.98 7.71 20.36
N ARG A 263 8.81 7.11 20.64
CA ARG A 263 8.28 6.98 22.01
C ARG A 263 9.21 6.16 22.90
N VAL A 264 9.75 5.06 22.39
CA VAL A 264 10.75 4.27 23.12
C VAL A 264 12.03 5.10 23.36
N SER A 265 12.51 5.83 22.38
CA SER A 265 13.71 6.68 22.48
C SER A 265 13.53 7.81 23.50
N GLU A 266 12.35 8.43 23.56
CA GLU A 266 12.02 9.43 24.58
C GLU A 266 12.08 8.83 25.99
N GLN A 267 11.50 7.64 26.20
CA GLN A 267 11.52 6.97 27.48
C GLN A 267 12.94 6.56 27.90
N LEU A 268 13.81 6.20 26.94
CA LEU A 268 15.23 5.94 27.22
C LEU A 268 15.92 7.16 27.79
N GLY A 269 15.55 8.37 27.37
CA GLY A 269 16.08 9.64 27.88
C GLY A 269 15.63 9.99 29.31
N GLU A 270 14.51 9.44 29.77
CA GLU A 270 13.95 9.73 31.10
C GLU A 270 14.62 8.97 32.26
N HIS A 271 15.41 7.93 31.96
CA HIS A 271 16.11 7.09 32.93
C HIS A 271 15.22 6.48 34.05
N THR A 272 13.94 6.29 33.78
CA THR A 272 12.97 5.68 34.71
C THR A 272 12.42 4.38 34.14
N PRO A 273 12.12 3.37 34.99
CA PRO A 273 11.42 2.19 34.57
C PRO A 273 10.04 2.54 33.94
N ALA A 274 9.66 1.85 32.89
CA ALA A 274 8.37 2.10 32.25
C ALA A 274 7.83 0.87 31.57
N ARG A 275 6.50 0.85 31.40
CA ARG A 275 5.77 -0.05 30.51
C ARG A 275 5.06 0.76 29.44
N LEU A 276 5.46 0.56 28.20
CA LEU A 276 4.86 1.21 27.05
C LEU A 276 3.98 0.20 26.32
N GLN A 277 2.72 0.54 26.10
CA GLN A 277 1.77 -0.30 25.39
C GLN A 277 1.36 0.38 24.08
N PHE A 278 1.49 -0.34 22.97
CA PHE A 278 1.15 0.15 21.64
C PHE A 278 0.09 -0.75 21.01
N VAL A 279 -1.06 -0.20 20.71
CA VAL A 279 -2.09 -0.87 19.89
C VAL A 279 -1.75 -0.70 18.43
N LEU A 280 -1.60 -1.83 17.73
CA LEU A 280 -1.18 -1.87 16.33
C LEU A 280 -2.40 -2.01 15.41
N GLY A 281 -2.82 -0.93 14.79
CA GLY A 281 -3.90 -0.88 13.79
C GLY A 281 -3.38 -1.04 12.36
N THR A 282 -2.65 -2.14 12.10
CA THR A 282 -2.17 -2.51 10.77
C THR A 282 -1.91 -4.01 10.71
N GLU A 283 -1.41 -4.54 9.60
CA GLU A 283 -1.16 -5.98 9.44
C GLU A 283 -0.10 -6.53 10.42
N ALA A 284 -0.24 -7.80 10.80
CA ALA A 284 0.66 -8.49 11.72
C ALA A 284 2.10 -8.62 11.18
N GLY A 285 2.30 -8.55 9.87
CA GLY A 285 3.63 -8.60 9.25
C GLY A 285 4.58 -7.50 9.73
N MET A 286 4.04 -6.40 10.28
CA MET A 286 4.82 -5.32 10.87
C MET A 286 5.46 -5.65 12.23
N ILE A 287 4.92 -6.63 12.95
CA ILE A 287 5.34 -6.93 14.34
C ILE A 287 6.83 -7.25 14.39
N THR A 288 7.33 -8.08 13.49
CA THR A 288 8.76 -8.46 13.46
C THR A 288 9.67 -7.24 13.34
N ALA A 289 9.40 -6.36 12.38
CA ALA A 289 10.21 -5.14 12.18
C ALA A 289 10.15 -4.19 13.39
N ILE A 290 8.97 -4.08 14.02
CA ILE A 290 8.78 -3.29 15.23
C ILE A 290 9.62 -3.88 16.39
N VAL A 291 9.52 -5.19 16.62
CA VAL A 291 10.25 -5.88 17.69
C VAL A 291 11.76 -5.74 17.50
N GLU A 292 12.27 -6.02 16.29
CA GLU A 292 13.69 -5.86 15.99
C GLU A 292 14.20 -4.43 16.23
N ARG A 293 13.42 -3.42 15.81
CA ARG A 293 13.76 -2.02 16.01
C ARG A 293 13.79 -1.64 17.49
N VAL A 294 12.77 -2.05 18.25
CA VAL A 294 12.65 -1.78 19.69
C VAL A 294 13.74 -2.49 20.48
N GLU A 295 13.96 -3.78 20.23
CA GLU A 295 15.05 -4.53 20.86
C GLU A 295 16.42 -3.91 20.58
N GLY A 296 16.66 -3.46 19.35
CA GLY A 296 17.88 -2.77 18.97
C GLY A 296 18.11 -1.50 19.80
N LEU A 297 17.07 -0.70 20.02
CA LEU A 297 17.12 0.51 20.83
C LEU A 297 17.40 0.19 22.32
N LEU A 298 16.67 -0.78 22.89
CA LEU A 298 16.83 -1.18 24.29
C LEU A 298 18.23 -1.78 24.56
N LYS A 299 18.72 -2.64 23.68
CA LYS A 299 20.05 -3.24 23.76
C LYS A 299 21.15 -2.19 23.64
N ALA A 300 21.02 -1.23 22.71
CA ALA A 300 22.01 -0.17 22.53
C ALA A 300 22.11 0.77 23.74
N ALA A 301 21.03 0.95 24.49
CA ALA A 301 20.94 1.76 25.67
C ALA A 301 21.23 0.99 26.99
N ASP A 302 21.45 -0.33 26.90
CA ASP A 302 21.62 -1.24 28.07
C ASP A 302 20.45 -1.12 29.09
N ARG A 303 19.19 -1.04 28.58
CA ARG A 303 18.00 -0.85 29.39
C ARG A 303 17.15 -2.13 29.43
N SER A 304 17.07 -2.73 30.62
CA SER A 304 16.22 -3.91 30.89
C SER A 304 14.99 -3.60 31.76
N ASP A 305 14.85 -2.35 32.19
CA ASP A 305 13.78 -1.86 33.04
C ASP A 305 12.65 -1.18 32.29
N ILE A 306 12.69 -1.21 30.95
CA ILE A 306 11.61 -0.76 30.07
C ILE A 306 10.96 -1.98 29.40
N GLU A 307 9.67 -2.16 29.67
CA GLU A 307 8.83 -3.15 29.00
C GLU A 307 8.08 -2.49 27.85
N VAL A 308 8.16 -3.08 26.66
CA VAL A 308 7.38 -2.63 25.48
C VAL A 308 6.45 -3.74 25.04
N GLU A 309 5.15 -3.46 25.08
CA GLU A 309 4.10 -4.40 24.71
C GLU A 309 3.42 -3.94 23.39
N ILE A 310 3.41 -4.83 22.40
CA ILE A 310 2.68 -4.63 21.15
C ILE A 310 1.34 -5.38 21.24
N ILE A 311 0.26 -4.62 21.31
CA ILE A 311 -1.10 -5.13 21.37
C ILE A 311 -1.64 -5.18 19.95
N PHE A 312 -1.87 -6.38 19.45
CA PHE A 312 -2.44 -6.63 18.14
C PHE A 312 -3.93 -6.99 18.31
N PRO A 313 -4.86 -6.04 18.12
CA PRO A 313 -6.28 -6.30 18.32
C PRO A 313 -6.83 -7.05 17.10
N VAL A 314 -7.44 -8.21 17.31
CA VAL A 314 -8.12 -9.00 16.28
C VAL A 314 -9.60 -9.15 16.55
N ALA A 315 -10.40 -9.21 15.48
CA ALA A 315 -11.82 -9.50 15.60
C ALA A 315 -12.05 -10.91 16.14
N ASN A 316 -13.11 -11.10 16.95
CA ASN A 316 -13.45 -12.41 17.51
C ASN A 316 -13.76 -13.45 16.43
N GLU A 317 -14.33 -13.01 15.30
CA GLU A 317 -14.63 -13.82 14.14
C GLU A 317 -13.35 -14.38 13.48
N ALA A 318 -12.25 -13.66 13.53
CA ALA A 318 -10.95 -14.11 13.03
C ALA A 318 -10.37 -15.25 13.89
N VAL A 319 -10.73 -15.31 15.17
CA VAL A 319 -10.33 -16.36 16.13
C VAL A 319 -11.25 -17.58 16.02
N ALA A 320 -12.54 -17.40 15.80
CA ALA A 320 -13.53 -18.48 15.80
C ALA A 320 -13.41 -19.44 14.60
N ILE A 321 -12.83 -19.00 13.49
CA ILE A 321 -12.71 -19.77 12.24
C ILE A 321 -11.61 -20.83 12.30
N GLU A 322 -10.66 -20.74 13.24
CA GLU A 322 -9.57 -21.71 13.38
C GLU A 322 -10.02 -23.12 13.82
N HIS A 323 -11.21 -23.28 14.39
CA HIS A 323 -11.59 -24.56 15.02
C HIS A 323 -12.48 -25.49 14.19
N ASP A 324 -13.10 -25.05 13.10
CA ASP A 324 -14.18 -25.85 12.48
C ASP A 324 -14.08 -26.12 10.96
N LEU A 325 -13.14 -25.57 10.22
CA LEU A 325 -13.17 -25.67 8.77
C LEU A 325 -11.81 -26.07 8.17
N ASN A 326 -11.72 -27.32 7.75
CA ASN A 326 -10.79 -27.81 6.72
C ASN A 326 -11.08 -27.16 5.34
N LEU A 327 -11.35 -25.87 5.33
CA LEU A 327 -11.62 -25.08 4.13
C LEU A 327 -10.33 -24.39 3.71
N GLY A 328 -9.98 -24.55 2.44
CA GLY A 328 -8.89 -23.82 1.82
C GLY A 328 -9.05 -22.32 2.02
N ILE A 329 -7.98 -21.57 1.81
CA ILE A 329 -7.93 -20.11 1.98
C ILE A 329 -9.13 -19.46 1.27
N LEU A 330 -10.05 -18.92 2.06
CA LEU A 330 -11.13 -18.09 1.54
C LEU A 330 -10.66 -16.62 1.57
N PRO A 331 -10.79 -15.87 0.49
CA PRO A 331 -10.50 -14.44 0.50
C PRO A 331 -11.31 -13.74 1.60
N GLY A 332 -10.64 -12.99 2.45
CA GLY A 332 -11.25 -12.27 3.57
C GLY A 332 -11.25 -13.02 4.91
N VAL A 333 -10.76 -14.25 4.95
CA VAL A 333 -10.64 -15.02 6.18
C VAL A 333 -9.16 -15.18 6.52
N ALA A 334 -8.74 -14.64 7.65
CA ALA A 334 -7.39 -14.84 8.16
C ALA A 334 -7.32 -16.20 8.85
N SER A 335 -7.14 -17.26 8.09
CA SER A 335 -6.83 -18.59 8.61
C SER A 335 -5.56 -19.11 7.97
N GLY A 336 -4.68 -19.73 8.73
CA GLY A 336 -3.48 -20.38 8.23
C GLY A 336 -2.51 -20.73 9.36
N GLU A 337 -1.65 -21.69 9.11
CA GLU A 337 -0.55 -22.07 9.99
C GLU A 337 0.30 -20.84 10.34
N GLY A 338 0.64 -20.68 11.60
CA GLY A 338 1.43 -19.55 12.10
C GLY A 338 0.64 -18.39 12.72
N CYS A 339 -0.69 -18.47 12.75
CA CYS A 339 -1.48 -17.68 13.70
C CYS A 339 -1.35 -18.31 15.07
N SER A 340 -1.07 -17.52 16.12
CA SER A 340 -0.99 -18.09 17.46
C SER A 340 -2.33 -18.69 17.87
N THR A 341 -2.31 -19.78 18.62
CA THR A 341 -3.50 -20.45 19.18
C THR A 341 -4.32 -19.54 20.12
N SER A 342 -3.83 -18.34 20.43
CA SER A 342 -4.45 -17.36 21.33
C SER A 342 -4.90 -16.06 20.64
N GLY A 343 -4.76 -15.94 19.33
CA GLY A 343 -5.23 -14.75 18.60
C GLY A 343 -5.23 -14.97 17.10
N GLY A 344 -6.32 -14.63 16.43
CA GLY A 344 -6.40 -14.60 14.97
C GLY A 344 -5.32 -13.67 14.39
N CYS A 345 -4.93 -13.95 13.17
CA CYS A 345 -3.85 -13.24 12.51
C CYS A 345 -4.41 -12.40 11.36
N ALA A 346 -4.35 -11.07 11.47
CA ALA A 346 -4.62 -10.19 10.34
C ALA A 346 -3.40 -10.13 9.42
N THR A 347 -3.11 -11.24 8.73
CA THR A 347 -2.10 -11.34 7.69
C THR A 347 -2.76 -11.51 6.33
N CYS A 348 -2.12 -10.97 5.30
CA CYS A 348 -2.64 -11.06 3.94
C CYS A 348 -2.67 -12.51 3.45
N PRO A 349 -3.85 -13.10 3.14
CA PRO A 349 -3.95 -14.48 2.69
C PRO A 349 -3.23 -14.68 1.34
N TYR A 350 -3.22 -13.69 0.48
CA TYR A 350 -2.51 -13.74 -0.79
C TYR A 350 -0.98 -13.75 -0.59
N MET A 351 -0.47 -12.92 0.31
CA MET A 351 0.97 -12.91 0.61
C MET A 351 1.46 -14.23 1.24
N LYS A 352 0.59 -14.98 1.93
CA LYS A 352 0.92 -16.33 2.45
C LYS A 352 1.12 -17.37 1.36
N MET A 353 0.68 -17.15 0.13
CA MET A 353 0.96 -18.03 -1.00
C MET A 353 2.44 -18.01 -1.40
N ASN A 354 3.21 -17.02 -0.97
CA ASN A 354 4.66 -17.03 -1.09
C ASN A 354 5.24 -17.94 0.01
N THR A 355 5.52 -19.20 -0.33
CA THR A 355 6.04 -20.21 0.58
C THR A 355 7.55 -20.40 0.39
N LEU A 356 8.21 -21.03 1.37
CA LEU A 356 9.63 -21.36 1.28
C LEU A 356 9.92 -22.33 0.15
N ASP A 357 9.07 -23.36 -0.01
CA ASP A 357 9.21 -24.35 -1.10
C ASP A 357 9.12 -23.66 -2.46
N ALA A 358 8.10 -22.81 -2.69
CA ALA A 358 7.96 -22.08 -3.94
C ALA A 358 9.17 -21.17 -4.26
N LEU A 359 9.74 -20.51 -3.26
CA LEU A 359 10.98 -19.74 -3.43
C LEU A 359 12.15 -20.65 -3.81
N THR A 360 12.29 -21.78 -3.13
CA THR A 360 13.38 -22.73 -3.38
C THR A 360 13.29 -23.30 -4.80
N ASP A 361 12.10 -23.72 -5.22
CA ASP A 361 11.84 -24.25 -6.56
C ASP A 361 12.24 -23.24 -7.66
N VAL A 362 11.86 -21.97 -7.52
CA VAL A 362 12.25 -20.93 -8.48
C VAL A 362 13.76 -20.69 -8.50
N LEU A 363 14.41 -20.64 -7.32
CA LEU A 363 15.85 -20.43 -7.25
C LEU A 363 16.63 -21.61 -7.84
N GLU A 364 16.17 -22.84 -7.64
CA GLU A 364 16.77 -24.04 -8.25
C GLU A 364 16.56 -24.03 -9.78
N ALA A 365 15.37 -23.70 -10.25
CA ALA A 365 15.07 -23.58 -11.67
C ALA A 365 15.93 -22.51 -12.37
N ILE A 366 16.15 -21.36 -11.74
CA ILE A 366 17.08 -20.32 -12.22
C ILE A 366 18.51 -20.91 -12.30
N GLY A 367 18.96 -21.59 -11.24
CA GLY A 367 20.29 -22.19 -11.18
C GLY A 367 20.52 -23.29 -12.21
N ASN A 368 19.48 -24.04 -12.57
CA ASN A 368 19.51 -25.12 -13.56
C ASN A 368 19.33 -24.62 -15.01
N GLY A 369 18.94 -23.35 -15.21
CA GLY A 369 18.63 -22.80 -16.53
C GLY A 369 17.36 -23.38 -17.15
N GLU A 370 16.36 -23.69 -16.33
CA GLU A 370 15.07 -24.21 -16.76
C GLU A 370 14.18 -23.15 -17.39
N ASP A 371 13.12 -23.56 -18.10
CA ASP A 371 12.13 -22.61 -18.65
C ASP A 371 11.25 -22.05 -17.54
N LEU A 372 11.37 -20.75 -17.29
CA LEU A 372 10.67 -20.01 -16.24
C LEU A 372 9.57 -19.09 -16.80
N ALA A 373 9.09 -19.33 -18.02
CA ALA A 373 8.05 -18.49 -18.65
C ALA A 373 6.76 -18.39 -17.82
N ALA A 374 6.40 -19.43 -17.05
CA ALA A 374 5.24 -19.45 -16.16
C ALA A 374 5.41 -18.52 -14.92
N TYR A 375 6.66 -18.25 -14.55
CA TYR A 375 7.01 -17.40 -13.42
C TYR A 375 7.22 -15.92 -13.80
N GLU A 376 7.18 -15.58 -15.09
CA GLU A 376 7.28 -14.18 -15.50
C GLU A 376 6.05 -13.36 -15.06
N PRO A 377 6.21 -12.07 -14.72
CA PRO A 377 5.09 -11.17 -14.51
C PRO A 377 4.16 -11.12 -15.71
N LYS A 378 2.88 -10.84 -15.49
CA LYS A 378 1.90 -10.71 -16.57
C LYS A 378 2.35 -9.65 -17.59
N LYS A 379 2.29 -10.04 -18.87
CA LYS A 379 2.61 -9.16 -19.99
C LYS A 379 1.30 -8.56 -20.55
N TYR A 380 1.12 -7.27 -20.40
CA TYR A 380 -0.06 -6.56 -20.91
C TYR A 380 0.26 -5.94 -22.27
N THR A 381 0.17 -6.76 -23.32
CA THR A 381 0.50 -6.40 -24.70
C THR A 381 -0.67 -5.77 -25.47
N ASP A 382 -1.87 -5.70 -24.89
CA ASP A 382 -3.02 -5.06 -25.48
C ASP A 382 -2.69 -3.60 -25.81
N LEU A 383 -3.03 -3.17 -27.02
CA LEU A 383 -2.74 -1.81 -27.47
C LEU A 383 -3.85 -0.84 -27.08
N ILE A 384 -3.45 0.24 -26.43
CA ILE A 384 -4.29 1.40 -26.11
C ILE A 384 -3.69 2.60 -26.88
N ALA A 385 -4.41 3.12 -27.86
CA ALA A 385 -3.93 4.20 -28.74
C ALA A 385 -2.54 3.93 -29.37
N GLY A 386 -2.25 2.69 -29.74
CA GLY A 386 -1.00 2.30 -30.42
C GLY A 386 0.19 2.03 -29.48
N ARG A 387 -0.01 2.08 -28.17
CA ARG A 387 1.00 1.73 -27.14
C ARG A 387 0.50 0.55 -26.31
N THR A 388 1.40 -0.22 -25.73
CA THR A 388 0.98 -1.33 -24.86
C THR A 388 0.36 -0.82 -23.56
N ALA A 389 -0.57 -1.58 -22.99
CA ALA A 389 -1.16 -1.25 -21.70
C ALA A 389 -0.10 -1.21 -20.58
N ALA A 390 0.95 -2.04 -20.69
CA ALA A 390 2.08 -2.04 -19.76
C ALA A 390 2.88 -0.72 -19.84
N ASP A 391 3.21 -0.23 -21.06
CA ASP A 391 3.96 1.03 -21.23
C ASP A 391 3.19 2.22 -20.65
N ILE A 392 1.89 2.31 -20.96
CA ILE A 392 1.05 3.40 -20.43
C ILE A 392 0.87 3.23 -18.92
N GLY A 393 0.71 2.00 -18.42
CA GLY A 393 0.55 1.70 -16.99
C GLY A 393 1.78 1.99 -16.15
N CYS A 394 2.96 2.03 -16.76
CA CYS A 394 4.19 2.45 -16.10
C CYS A 394 4.22 3.98 -15.85
N GLU A 395 3.62 4.81 -16.71
CA GLU A 395 3.69 6.27 -16.59
C GLU A 395 3.18 6.81 -15.25
N PRO A 396 2.02 6.39 -14.69
CA PRO A 396 1.60 6.80 -13.36
C PRO A 396 2.62 6.51 -12.25
N ILE A 397 3.37 5.40 -12.37
CA ILE A 397 4.44 5.04 -11.42
C ILE A 397 5.62 5.98 -11.60
N LEU A 398 6.01 6.28 -12.84
CA LEU A 398 7.09 7.23 -13.13
C LEU A 398 6.74 8.66 -12.68
N HIS A 399 5.48 9.08 -12.80
CA HIS A 399 5.00 10.36 -12.26
C HIS A 399 5.21 10.45 -10.75
N MET A 400 4.88 9.40 -10.02
CA MET A 400 5.07 9.35 -8.57
C MET A 400 6.57 9.33 -8.21
N ARG A 401 7.40 8.56 -8.92
CA ARG A 401 8.86 8.56 -8.73
C ARG A 401 9.48 9.93 -9.00
N HIS A 402 8.98 10.66 -9.99
CA HIS A 402 9.39 12.05 -10.23
C HIS A 402 9.01 12.94 -9.04
N PHE A 403 7.75 12.86 -8.59
CA PHE A 403 7.26 13.62 -7.45
C PHE A 403 8.10 13.39 -6.18
N GLN A 404 8.41 12.14 -5.86
CA GLN A 404 9.24 11.82 -4.69
C GLN A 404 10.64 12.43 -4.75
N ARG A 405 11.23 12.54 -5.95
CA ARG A 405 12.57 13.10 -6.13
C ARG A 405 12.60 14.62 -6.18
N SER A 406 11.59 15.23 -6.80
CA SER A 406 11.56 16.68 -7.08
C SER A 406 10.68 17.49 -6.12
N GLY A 407 9.77 16.82 -5.38
CA GLY A 407 8.74 17.49 -4.56
C GLY A 407 7.61 18.14 -5.38
N THR A 408 7.60 17.96 -6.72
CA THR A 408 6.58 18.54 -7.62
C THR A 408 6.07 17.51 -8.61
N LEU A 409 4.83 17.67 -9.09
CA LEU A 409 4.33 16.83 -10.17
C LEU A 409 5.08 17.15 -11.47
N PRO A 410 5.27 16.16 -12.37
CA PRO A 410 5.83 16.40 -13.70
C PRO A 410 5.01 17.44 -14.47
N SER A 411 5.67 18.37 -15.17
CA SER A 411 4.97 19.38 -15.96
C SER A 411 4.02 18.77 -17.00
N ALA A 412 4.44 17.70 -17.65
CA ALA A 412 3.60 16.98 -18.62
C ALA A 412 2.29 16.46 -18.02
N LEU A 413 2.30 15.98 -16.76
CA LEU A 413 1.09 15.56 -16.06
C LEU A 413 0.20 16.76 -15.71
N VAL A 414 0.81 17.86 -15.24
CA VAL A 414 0.09 19.10 -14.93
C VAL A 414 -0.57 19.67 -16.19
N ASP A 415 0.17 19.73 -17.28
CA ASP A 415 -0.34 20.22 -18.58
C ASP A 415 -1.49 19.35 -19.10
N ALA A 416 -1.38 18.02 -18.97
CA ALA A 416 -2.44 17.08 -19.35
C ALA A 416 -3.74 17.29 -18.54
N VAL A 417 -3.64 17.65 -17.26
CA VAL A 417 -4.83 17.97 -16.43
C VAL A 417 -5.42 19.34 -16.79
N LEU A 418 -4.58 20.28 -17.18
CA LEU A 418 -5.02 21.66 -17.55
C LEU A 418 -5.54 21.74 -18.98
N ASP A 419 -5.16 20.81 -19.86
CA ASP A 419 -5.59 20.79 -21.27
C ASP A 419 -7.06 20.31 -21.37
N THR A 420 -7.98 21.24 -21.30
CA THR A 420 -9.42 21.00 -21.47
C THR A 420 -9.83 20.89 -22.96
N SER A 421 -8.89 21.09 -23.90
CA SER A 421 -9.17 21.16 -25.33
C SER A 421 -9.03 19.83 -26.08
N SER A 422 -8.38 18.84 -25.47
CA SER A 422 -8.25 17.50 -26.04
C SER A 422 -9.32 16.58 -25.45
N PRO A 423 -10.35 16.16 -26.22
CA PRO A 423 -11.05 14.95 -25.86
C PRO A 423 -9.97 13.86 -25.84
N THR A 424 -9.77 13.20 -24.70
CA THR A 424 -8.93 12.00 -24.59
C THR A 424 -9.18 11.16 -25.82
N THR A 425 -8.17 10.92 -26.67
CA THR A 425 -8.27 10.38 -28.02
C THR A 425 -8.77 8.92 -28.09
N LEU A 426 -9.29 8.42 -26.98
CA LEU A 426 -9.92 7.10 -26.86
C LEU A 426 -11.40 7.29 -26.56
N SER A 427 -12.23 6.70 -27.42
CA SER A 427 -13.64 6.50 -27.05
C SER A 427 -13.65 5.78 -25.70
N PRO A 428 -14.25 6.37 -24.64
CA PRO A 428 -14.26 5.79 -23.29
C PRO A 428 -14.81 4.35 -23.24
N ALA A 429 -15.59 3.97 -24.24
CA ALA A 429 -16.22 2.66 -24.34
C ALA A 429 -15.23 1.52 -24.63
N SER A 430 -14.17 1.74 -25.39
CA SER A 430 -13.22 0.67 -25.77
C SER A 430 -12.09 0.49 -24.73
N ALA A 431 -11.70 1.56 -24.05
CA ALA A 431 -10.61 1.51 -23.05
C ALA A 431 -11.04 0.86 -21.73
N LEU A 432 -12.33 0.87 -21.40
CA LEU A 432 -12.87 0.46 -20.09
C LEU A 432 -13.78 -0.79 -20.16
N GLN A 433 -13.80 -1.52 -21.27
CA GLN A 433 -14.49 -2.82 -21.35
C GLN A 433 -13.66 -3.90 -20.65
N GLY A 434 -13.97 -4.16 -19.38
CA GLY A 434 -13.38 -5.24 -18.61
C GLY A 434 -13.60 -6.61 -19.27
N ARG A 435 -12.63 -7.50 -19.19
CA ARG A 435 -12.76 -8.91 -19.60
C ARG A 435 -13.96 -9.54 -18.91
N THR A 436 -14.83 -10.17 -19.66
CA THR A 436 -15.90 -11.01 -19.11
C THR A 436 -15.25 -12.30 -18.60
N VAL A 437 -15.05 -12.42 -17.31
CA VAL A 437 -14.75 -13.72 -16.70
C VAL A 437 -16.04 -14.53 -16.75
N ALA A 438 -16.09 -15.52 -17.63
CA ALA A 438 -17.18 -16.48 -17.67
C ALA A 438 -17.03 -17.39 -16.43
N LEU A 439 -17.88 -17.19 -15.43
CA LEU A 439 -18.11 -18.19 -14.38
C LEU A 439 -18.65 -19.46 -15.05
N ARG A 440 -17.79 -20.46 -15.25
CA ARG A 440 -18.24 -21.83 -15.48
C ARG A 440 -18.61 -22.43 -14.14
N THR A 441 -19.91 -22.51 -13.88
CA THR A 441 -20.44 -23.40 -12.83
C THR A 441 -20.19 -24.82 -13.29
N ALA A 442 -19.38 -25.56 -12.55
CA ALA A 442 -19.32 -27.02 -12.57
C ALA A 442 -20.10 -27.54 -11.37
#